data_a145b5b617af088a1b7ed305520fad0d
#
_entry.id   a145b5b617af088a1b7ed305520fad0d
#
_cell.length_a   1.000
_cell.length_b   1.000
_cell.length_c   1.000
_cell.angle_alpha   90.00
_cell.angle_beta   90.00
_cell.angle_gamma   90.00
#
_symmetry.space_group_name_H-M   'P 1'
#
loop_
_entity.id
_entity.type
_entity.pdbx_description
1 polymer ?
#
loop_
_entity_poly.entity_id
_entity_poly.type
_entity_poly.pdbx_seq_one_letter_code
_entity_poly.pdbx_strand_id
1 'polypeptide(L)'
;MPTEMLQNTADGLALGSSYALLALGFTLVFGVLRRVNLAYGASVLVGLYLAVWAHQAFQVSALLLAPIVVLATVAAGAYVERLCFAPHVKRAAVTSMAASFVVWMQLEESATLLLPQHTQLFPSPFEFAPVVVGPVTLSLELILALICAAVSALALWALLYRSRYGLAVRAMIDNRQAAACVGVNVTRLSAEIFALASAVGGITGYLIVTIHGQVTPMFAMWATLKGILAAMLGGLGSFSGAVAGGLLLGLLESHSQSLLGPQYRELCGYVLLFVMLGLYPVGLSGLWRHPHAGAC
;
A
#
# COMPACT_ATOMS: atom_id res chain seq x y z
N MET A 1 18.57 5.47 26.49
CA MET A 1 18.19 6.65 25.66
C MET A 1 18.77 6.65 24.22
N PRO A 2 20.11 6.76 23.96
CA PRO A 2 20.54 6.74 22.55
C PRO A 2 20.32 5.40 21.84
N THR A 3 20.43 4.28 22.55
CA THR A 3 20.19 2.93 22.02
C THR A 3 18.73 2.69 21.67
N GLU A 4 17.80 3.14 22.50
CA GLU A 4 16.36 3.05 22.26
C GLU A 4 15.93 3.91 21.07
N MET A 5 16.52 5.09 20.91
CA MET A 5 16.26 5.94 19.73
C MET A 5 16.72 5.27 18.43
N LEU A 6 17.88 4.60 18.45
CA LEU A 6 18.36 3.84 17.29
C LEU A 6 17.43 2.66 16.97
N GLN A 7 16.99 1.91 17.98
CA GLN A 7 16.04 0.82 17.80
C GLN A 7 14.72 1.33 17.21
N ASN A 8 14.15 2.38 17.80
CA ASN A 8 12.89 2.98 17.31
C ASN A 8 13.00 3.51 15.88
N THR A 9 14.17 4.03 15.51
CA THR A 9 14.41 4.48 14.14
C THR A 9 14.46 3.29 13.18
N ALA A 10 15.10 2.19 13.55
CA ALA A 10 15.15 0.97 12.74
C ALA A 10 13.75 0.36 12.56
N ASP A 11 12.99 0.23 13.66
CA ASP A 11 11.62 -0.27 13.64
C ASP A 11 10.70 0.66 12.84
N GLY A 12 10.88 1.98 12.99
CA GLY A 12 10.16 3.01 12.23
C GLY A 12 10.44 2.97 10.74
N LEU A 13 11.68 2.70 10.33
CA LEU A 13 12.03 2.53 8.91
C LEU A 13 11.39 1.27 8.31
N ALA A 14 11.35 0.18 9.06
CA ALA A 14 10.73 -1.05 8.58
C ALA A 14 9.21 -0.92 8.46
N LEU A 15 8.53 -0.34 9.46
CA LEU A 15 7.12 0.01 9.37
C LEU A 15 6.85 0.98 8.22
N GLY A 16 7.66 2.02 8.13
CA GLY A 16 7.57 3.03 7.10
C GLY A 16 7.77 2.49 5.69
N SER A 17 8.60 1.47 5.51
CA SER A 17 8.78 0.81 4.22
C SER A 17 7.51 0.08 3.76
N SER A 18 6.80 -0.57 4.68
CA SER A 18 5.50 -1.20 4.41
C SER A 18 4.43 -0.16 4.08
N TYR A 19 4.40 0.96 4.82
CA TYR A 19 3.48 2.08 4.51
C TYR A 19 3.81 2.74 3.18
N ALA A 20 5.08 2.85 2.83
CA ALA A 20 5.51 3.35 1.52
C ALA A 20 5.00 2.48 0.37
N LEU A 21 5.05 1.16 0.51
CA LEU A 21 4.49 0.25 -0.50
C LEU A 21 2.97 0.35 -0.60
N LEU A 22 2.25 0.44 0.53
CA LEU A 22 0.80 0.69 0.51
C LEU A 22 0.48 2.01 -0.20
N ALA A 23 1.23 3.08 0.13
CA ALA A 23 1.08 4.39 -0.49
C ALA A 23 1.38 4.37 -1.99
N LEU A 24 2.38 3.59 -2.42
CA LEU A 24 2.69 3.40 -3.84
C LEU A 24 1.54 2.74 -4.59
N GLY A 25 0.91 1.70 -4.03
CA GLY A 25 -0.26 1.06 -4.63
C GLY A 25 -1.43 2.05 -4.79
N PHE A 26 -1.72 2.86 -3.75
CA PHE A 26 -2.71 3.93 -3.82
C PHE A 26 -2.35 4.99 -4.86
N THR A 27 -1.10 5.44 -4.87
CA THR A 27 -0.61 6.49 -5.76
C THR A 27 -0.67 6.05 -7.23
N LEU A 28 -0.45 4.78 -7.53
CA LEU A 28 -0.61 4.24 -8.88
C LEU A 28 -2.05 4.37 -9.39
N VAL A 29 -3.01 3.90 -8.60
CA VAL A 29 -4.43 3.95 -8.98
C VAL A 29 -4.90 5.40 -9.05
N PHE A 30 -4.61 6.21 -8.03
CA PHE A 30 -5.04 7.61 -7.98
C PHE A 30 -4.38 8.45 -9.08
N GLY A 31 -3.09 8.28 -9.31
CA GLY A 31 -2.36 9.04 -10.33
C GLY A 31 -2.96 8.90 -11.72
N VAL A 32 -3.37 7.68 -12.07
CA VAL A 32 -3.90 7.36 -13.39
C VAL A 32 -5.39 7.64 -13.53
N LEU A 33 -6.18 7.25 -12.52
CA LEU A 33 -7.64 7.34 -12.58
C LEU A 33 -8.20 8.61 -11.94
N ARG A 34 -7.39 9.32 -11.15
CA ARG A 34 -7.81 10.46 -10.32
C ARG A 34 -9.01 10.11 -9.41
N ARG A 35 -9.03 8.86 -8.90
CA ARG A 35 -10.10 8.29 -8.09
C ARG A 35 -9.52 7.50 -6.94
N VAL A 36 -10.14 7.61 -5.76
CA VAL A 36 -9.74 6.86 -4.58
C VAL A 36 -10.38 5.48 -4.61
N ASN A 37 -9.57 4.44 -4.38
CA ASN A 37 -10.03 3.06 -4.24
C ASN A 37 -10.11 2.70 -2.75
N LEU A 38 -11.30 2.65 -2.19
CA LEU A 38 -11.51 2.26 -0.79
C LEU A 38 -11.42 0.74 -0.57
N ALA A 39 -11.64 -0.07 -1.62
CA ALA A 39 -11.56 -1.52 -1.53
C ALA A 39 -10.13 -2.08 -1.63
N TYR A 40 -9.10 -1.21 -1.61
CA TYR A 40 -7.71 -1.65 -1.76
C TYR A 40 -7.28 -2.64 -0.68
N GLY A 41 -7.45 -2.28 0.60
CA GLY A 41 -7.11 -3.15 1.72
C GLY A 41 -7.97 -4.42 1.79
N ALA A 42 -9.24 -4.34 1.38
CA ALA A 42 -10.11 -5.51 1.30
C ALA A 42 -9.65 -6.51 0.23
N SER A 43 -9.14 -6.01 -0.90
CA SER A 43 -8.53 -6.87 -1.92
C SER A 43 -7.31 -7.62 -1.37
N VAL A 44 -6.49 -6.95 -0.55
CA VAL A 44 -5.33 -7.57 0.14
C VAL A 44 -5.80 -8.59 1.17
N LEU A 45 -6.83 -8.25 1.97
CA LEU A 45 -7.41 -9.14 2.97
C LEU A 45 -7.88 -10.46 2.34
N VAL A 46 -8.60 -10.40 1.22
CA VAL A 46 -9.04 -11.61 0.49
C VAL A 46 -7.85 -12.47 0.09
N GLY A 47 -6.77 -11.84 -0.40
CA GLY A 47 -5.53 -12.55 -0.72
C GLY A 47 -4.93 -13.29 0.47
N LEU A 48 -4.87 -12.62 1.62
CA LEU A 48 -4.34 -13.18 2.87
C LEU A 48 -5.22 -14.32 3.39
N TYR A 49 -6.55 -14.15 3.42
CA TYR A 49 -7.46 -15.18 3.87
C TYR A 49 -7.45 -16.42 2.98
N LEU A 50 -7.38 -16.25 1.65
CA LEU A 50 -7.23 -17.37 0.72
C LEU A 50 -5.90 -18.11 0.93
N ALA A 51 -4.82 -17.41 1.25
CA ALA A 51 -3.55 -18.06 1.56
C ALA A 51 -3.60 -18.85 2.87
N VAL A 52 -4.22 -18.31 3.92
CA VAL A 52 -4.45 -19.04 5.18
C VAL A 52 -5.31 -20.27 4.94
N TRP A 53 -6.40 -20.12 4.18
CA TRP A 53 -7.25 -21.26 3.82
C TRP A 53 -6.48 -22.35 3.05
N ALA A 54 -5.65 -21.95 2.08
CA ALA A 54 -4.82 -22.88 1.31
C ALA A 54 -3.80 -23.59 2.20
N HIS A 55 -3.21 -22.88 3.17
CA HIS A 55 -2.33 -23.48 4.15
C HIS A 55 -3.04 -24.52 5.02
N GLN A 56 -4.21 -24.19 5.55
CA GLN A 56 -4.99 -25.10 6.40
C GLN A 56 -5.52 -26.31 5.63
N ALA A 57 -6.00 -26.12 4.39
CA ALA A 57 -6.59 -27.19 3.59
C ALA A 57 -5.56 -28.11 2.92
N PHE A 58 -4.45 -27.56 2.43
CA PHE A 58 -3.48 -28.28 1.60
C PHE A 58 -2.08 -28.36 2.20
N GLN A 59 -1.87 -27.86 3.43
CA GLN A 59 -0.57 -27.81 4.10
C GLN A 59 0.55 -27.17 3.24
N VAL A 60 0.17 -26.14 2.49
CA VAL A 60 1.09 -25.41 1.60
C VAL A 60 2.19 -24.75 2.43
N SER A 61 3.44 -24.87 2.02
CA SER A 61 4.57 -24.26 2.74
C SER A 61 4.43 -22.72 2.78
N ALA A 62 4.87 -22.12 3.89
CA ALA A 62 4.77 -20.67 4.14
C ALA A 62 5.38 -19.83 2.99
N LEU A 63 6.45 -20.29 2.36
CA LEU A 63 7.07 -19.59 1.24
C LEU A 63 6.17 -19.52 -0.01
N LEU A 64 5.39 -20.58 -0.27
CA LEU A 64 4.45 -20.62 -1.39
C LEU A 64 3.18 -19.79 -1.14
N LEU A 65 2.95 -19.31 0.08
CA LEU A 65 1.81 -18.43 0.37
C LEU A 65 2.00 -17.04 -0.27
N ALA A 66 3.24 -16.56 -0.42
CA ALA A 66 3.50 -15.26 -1.05
C ALA A 66 2.90 -15.13 -2.46
N PRO A 67 3.17 -16.03 -3.43
CA PRO A 67 2.54 -15.96 -4.74
C PRO A 67 1.02 -16.16 -4.69
N ILE A 68 0.49 -16.97 -3.76
CA ILE A 68 -0.95 -17.14 -3.60
C ILE A 68 -1.60 -15.84 -3.16
N VAL A 69 -1.03 -15.15 -2.15
CA VAL A 69 -1.51 -13.83 -1.69
C VAL A 69 -1.52 -12.84 -2.86
N VAL A 70 -0.40 -12.74 -3.59
CA VAL A 70 -0.28 -11.79 -4.70
C VAL A 70 -1.30 -12.08 -5.80
N LEU A 71 -1.42 -13.33 -6.25
CA LEU A 71 -2.36 -13.69 -7.32
C LEU A 71 -3.81 -13.49 -6.89
N ALA A 72 -4.18 -13.87 -5.68
CA ALA A 72 -5.52 -13.67 -5.16
C ALA A 72 -5.86 -12.19 -4.95
N THR A 73 -4.90 -11.39 -4.48
CA THR A 73 -5.06 -9.93 -4.37
C THR A 73 -5.22 -9.28 -5.74
N VAL A 74 -4.47 -9.72 -6.75
CA VAL A 74 -4.62 -9.23 -8.14
C VAL A 74 -5.99 -9.62 -8.69
N ALA A 75 -6.47 -10.82 -8.44
CA ALA A 75 -7.81 -11.25 -8.88
C ALA A 75 -8.92 -10.41 -8.20
N ALA A 76 -8.81 -10.18 -6.87
CA ALA A 76 -9.73 -9.31 -6.14
C ALA A 76 -9.66 -7.87 -6.64
N GLY A 77 -8.47 -7.34 -6.92
CA GLY A 77 -8.28 -6.02 -7.50
C GLY A 77 -8.88 -5.88 -8.90
N ALA A 78 -8.73 -6.90 -9.75
CA ALA A 78 -9.38 -6.94 -11.07
C ALA A 78 -10.91 -6.98 -10.95
N TYR A 79 -11.46 -7.66 -9.95
CA TYR A 79 -12.88 -7.64 -9.63
C TYR A 79 -13.35 -6.22 -9.25
N VAL A 80 -12.62 -5.56 -8.36
CA VAL A 80 -12.89 -4.15 -7.97
C VAL A 80 -12.84 -3.22 -9.18
N GLU A 81 -11.82 -3.36 -10.04
CA GLU A 81 -11.68 -2.54 -11.26
C GLU A 81 -12.89 -2.69 -12.16
N ARG A 82 -13.28 -3.92 -12.46
CA ARG A 82 -14.39 -4.23 -13.37
C ARG A 82 -15.74 -3.76 -12.86
N LEU A 83 -15.98 -3.80 -11.56
CA LEU A 83 -17.27 -3.40 -10.97
C LEU A 83 -17.33 -1.90 -10.64
N CYS A 84 -16.26 -1.35 -10.07
CA CYS A 84 -16.31 -0.01 -9.48
C CYS A 84 -15.74 1.07 -10.40
N PHE A 85 -14.77 0.74 -11.27
CA PHE A 85 -14.03 1.76 -12.00
C PHE A 85 -14.32 1.73 -13.52
N ALA A 86 -14.26 0.56 -14.15
CA ALA A 86 -14.49 0.44 -15.59
C ALA A 86 -15.86 0.98 -16.04
N PRO A 87 -17.01 0.64 -15.40
CA PRO A 87 -18.32 1.13 -15.82
C PRO A 87 -18.53 2.61 -15.52
N HIS A 88 -17.82 3.16 -14.54
CA HIS A 88 -18.01 4.50 -14.02
C HIS A 88 -17.01 5.54 -14.55
N VAL A 89 -16.19 5.19 -15.53
CA VAL A 89 -15.14 6.07 -16.10
C VAL A 89 -15.67 7.43 -16.55
N LYS A 90 -16.91 7.47 -17.09
CA LYS A 90 -17.56 8.70 -17.57
C LYS A 90 -18.43 9.39 -16.51
N ARG A 91 -18.56 8.81 -15.31
CA ARG A 91 -19.37 9.34 -14.20
C ARG A 91 -18.51 10.13 -13.21
N ALA A 92 -19.16 10.82 -12.27
CA ALA A 92 -18.46 11.55 -11.21
C ALA A 92 -17.54 10.62 -10.38
N ALA A 93 -16.40 11.12 -9.93
CA ALA A 93 -15.42 10.34 -9.15
C ALA A 93 -16.04 9.75 -7.87
N VAL A 94 -16.99 10.45 -7.26
CA VAL A 94 -17.71 10.00 -6.05
C VAL A 94 -18.47 8.69 -6.30
N THR A 95 -19.02 8.47 -7.51
CA THR A 95 -19.74 7.22 -7.83
C THR A 95 -18.83 5.99 -7.74
N SER A 96 -17.60 6.08 -8.27
CA SER A 96 -16.63 4.98 -8.18
C SER A 96 -16.15 4.77 -6.74
N MET A 97 -15.99 5.85 -5.97
CA MET A 97 -15.61 5.80 -4.57
C MET A 97 -16.71 5.12 -3.74
N ALA A 98 -17.98 5.50 -3.92
CA ALA A 98 -19.10 4.84 -3.25
C ALA A 98 -19.22 3.36 -3.64
N ALA A 99 -19.09 3.03 -4.93
CA ALA A 99 -19.09 1.65 -5.40
C ALA A 99 -17.95 0.83 -4.78
N SER A 100 -16.74 1.41 -4.68
CA SER A 100 -15.59 0.72 -4.05
C SER A 100 -15.78 0.50 -2.55
N PHE A 101 -16.52 1.39 -1.86
CA PHE A 101 -16.88 1.20 -0.45
C PHE A 101 -17.83 0.01 -0.26
N VAL A 102 -18.85 -0.11 -1.11
CA VAL A 102 -19.78 -1.27 -1.06
C VAL A 102 -19.05 -2.58 -1.35
N VAL A 103 -18.15 -2.57 -2.35
CA VAL A 103 -17.36 -3.76 -2.68
C VAL A 103 -16.33 -4.08 -1.57
N TRP A 104 -15.81 -3.06 -0.86
CA TRP A 104 -15.01 -3.31 0.33
C TRP A 104 -15.78 -4.13 1.37
N MET A 105 -16.98 -3.68 1.75
CA MET A 105 -17.82 -4.41 2.72
C MET A 105 -18.12 -5.83 2.23
N GLN A 106 -18.43 -6.00 0.93
CA GLN A 106 -18.69 -7.32 0.33
C GLN A 106 -17.46 -8.25 0.43
N LEU A 107 -16.26 -7.75 0.09
CA LEU A 107 -15.03 -8.53 0.13
C LEU A 107 -14.63 -8.90 1.56
N GLU A 108 -14.76 -7.97 2.50
CA GLU A 108 -14.48 -8.20 3.92
C GLU A 108 -15.40 -9.26 4.50
N GLU A 109 -16.71 -9.14 4.25
CA GLU A 109 -17.70 -10.14 4.70
C GLU A 109 -17.46 -11.51 4.03
N SER A 110 -17.17 -11.53 2.73
CA SER A 110 -16.86 -12.77 2.02
C SER A 110 -15.62 -13.48 2.58
N ALA A 111 -14.60 -12.72 2.98
CA ALA A 111 -13.39 -13.26 3.59
C ALA A 111 -13.71 -13.87 4.98
N THR A 112 -14.52 -13.21 5.80
CA THR A 112 -14.91 -13.70 7.13
C THR A 112 -15.81 -14.95 7.07
N LEU A 113 -16.65 -15.05 6.04
CA LEU A 113 -17.46 -16.26 5.80
C LEU A 113 -16.62 -17.47 5.38
N LEU A 114 -15.51 -17.25 4.68
CA LEU A 114 -14.58 -18.32 4.27
C LEU A 114 -13.87 -18.95 5.48
N LEU A 115 -13.52 -18.13 6.47
CA LEU A 115 -12.84 -18.55 7.70
C LEU A 115 -13.56 -17.94 8.90
N PRO A 116 -14.42 -18.73 9.60
CA PRO A 116 -15.29 -18.23 10.67
C PRO A 116 -14.53 -17.69 11.90
N GLN A 117 -13.26 -18.01 12.06
CA GLN A 117 -12.44 -17.45 13.13
C GLN A 117 -11.99 -16.04 12.75
N HIS A 118 -12.31 -15.05 13.57
CA HIS A 118 -11.98 -13.65 13.30
C HIS A 118 -10.47 -13.36 13.26
N THR A 119 -9.67 -14.11 14.01
CA THR A 119 -8.20 -13.98 14.00
C THR A 119 -7.61 -15.26 13.45
N GLN A 120 -6.88 -15.16 12.36
CA GLN A 120 -6.18 -16.27 11.74
C GLN A 120 -4.69 -16.17 12.02
N LEU A 121 -4.08 -17.27 12.46
CA LEU A 121 -2.64 -17.36 12.58
C LEU A 121 -2.05 -17.49 11.18
N PHE A 122 -1.03 -16.68 10.90
CA PHE A 122 -0.31 -16.72 9.65
C PHE A 122 1.05 -17.38 9.86
N PRO A 123 1.37 -18.47 9.14
CA PRO A 123 2.62 -19.18 9.34
C PRO A 123 3.80 -18.30 8.90
N SER A 124 4.72 -18.05 9.82
CA SER A 124 5.99 -17.39 9.49
C SER A 124 6.85 -18.32 8.63
N PRO A 125 7.36 -17.87 7.48
CA PRO A 125 8.26 -18.68 6.64
C PRO A 125 9.65 -18.82 7.24
N PHE A 126 9.99 -18.01 8.24
CA PHE A 126 11.33 -17.91 8.80
C PHE A 126 11.25 -17.86 10.34
N GLU A 127 11.67 -18.94 10.98
CA GLU A 127 11.94 -18.99 12.43
C GLU A 127 13.43 -18.76 12.66
N PHE A 128 13.91 -17.55 12.45
CA PHE A 128 15.32 -17.22 12.70
C PHE A 128 15.48 -16.46 14.01
N ALA A 129 16.56 -16.77 14.71
CA ALA A 129 16.96 -16.00 15.87
C ALA A 129 17.25 -14.53 15.48
N PRO A 130 16.88 -13.55 16.33
CA PRO A 130 17.13 -12.14 16.04
C PRO A 130 18.64 -11.88 15.91
N VAL A 131 19.00 -11.09 14.91
CA VAL A 131 20.38 -10.66 14.70
C VAL A 131 20.66 -9.46 15.58
N VAL A 132 21.61 -9.60 16.50
CA VAL A 132 22.05 -8.51 17.37
C VAL A 132 23.21 -7.79 16.71
N VAL A 133 22.99 -6.55 16.28
CA VAL A 133 24.02 -5.68 15.71
C VAL A 133 24.31 -4.55 16.70
N GLY A 134 25.32 -4.75 17.54
CA GLY A 134 25.64 -3.79 18.61
C GLY A 134 24.49 -3.64 19.62
N PRO A 135 23.97 -2.43 19.85
CA PRO A 135 22.88 -2.19 20.79
C PRO A 135 21.47 -2.42 20.18
N VAL A 136 21.37 -2.75 18.88
CA VAL A 136 20.10 -2.89 18.15
C VAL A 136 19.84 -4.37 17.90
N THR A 137 18.65 -4.82 18.26
CA THR A 137 18.13 -6.16 17.94
C THR A 137 17.22 -6.06 16.72
N LEU A 138 17.68 -6.59 15.59
CA LEU A 138 16.88 -6.63 14.37
C LEU A 138 16.37 -8.06 14.17
N SER A 139 15.07 -8.24 14.07
CA SER A 139 14.53 -9.49 13.59
C SER A 139 14.90 -9.64 12.11
N LEU A 140 15.29 -10.84 11.70
CA LEU A 140 15.63 -11.10 10.30
C LEU A 140 14.43 -10.83 9.39
N GLU A 141 13.22 -11.08 9.88
CA GLU A 141 11.95 -10.78 9.19
C GLU A 141 11.83 -9.29 8.84
N LEU A 142 12.24 -8.41 9.75
CA LEU A 142 12.25 -6.97 9.58
C LEU A 142 13.21 -6.53 8.46
N ILE A 143 14.42 -7.11 8.46
CA ILE A 143 15.44 -6.85 7.44
C ILE A 143 14.94 -7.34 6.07
N LEU A 144 14.39 -8.55 6.00
CA LEU A 144 13.83 -9.11 4.77
C LEU A 144 12.66 -8.28 4.25
N ALA A 145 11.77 -7.83 5.13
CA ALA A 145 10.66 -6.95 4.77
C ALA A 145 11.16 -5.64 4.17
N LEU A 146 12.18 -5.02 4.77
CA LEU A 146 12.78 -3.78 4.28
C LEU A 146 13.45 -3.98 2.92
N ILE A 147 14.20 -5.08 2.74
CA ILE A 147 14.81 -5.42 1.45
C ILE A 147 13.74 -5.67 0.39
N CYS A 148 12.72 -6.49 0.69
CA CYS A 148 11.61 -6.76 -0.23
C CYS A 148 10.85 -5.48 -0.59
N ALA A 149 10.64 -4.58 0.39
CA ALA A 149 10.02 -3.30 0.15
C ALA A 149 10.86 -2.41 -0.77
N ALA A 150 12.18 -2.33 -0.52
CA ALA A 150 13.10 -1.55 -1.34
C ALA A 150 13.19 -2.11 -2.77
N VAL A 151 13.30 -3.43 -2.92
CA VAL A 151 13.34 -4.10 -4.23
C VAL A 151 12.03 -3.87 -5.00
N SER A 152 10.88 -4.02 -4.34
CA SER A 152 9.56 -3.79 -4.95
C SER A 152 9.39 -2.33 -5.39
N ALA A 153 9.79 -1.38 -4.55
CA ALA A 153 9.74 0.05 -4.87
C ALA A 153 10.68 0.38 -6.04
N LEU A 154 11.90 -0.18 -6.05
CA LEU A 154 12.88 0.02 -7.12
C LEU A 154 12.41 -0.60 -8.45
N ALA A 155 11.85 -1.82 -8.40
CA ALA A 155 11.28 -2.48 -9.56
C ALA A 155 10.13 -1.67 -10.16
N LEU A 156 9.25 -1.14 -9.31
CA LEU A 156 8.14 -0.29 -9.72
C LEU A 156 8.64 1.05 -10.32
N TRP A 157 9.65 1.66 -9.70
CA TRP A 157 10.31 2.85 -10.24
C TRP A 157 10.92 2.58 -11.61
N ALA A 158 11.66 1.48 -11.76
CA ALA A 158 12.25 1.11 -13.04
C ALA A 158 11.18 0.86 -14.10
N LEU A 159 10.09 0.17 -13.74
CA LEU A 159 8.96 -0.06 -14.64
C LEU A 159 8.31 1.25 -15.09
N LEU A 160 8.08 2.20 -14.18
CA LEU A 160 7.40 3.45 -14.50
C LEU A 160 8.30 4.47 -15.21
N TYR A 161 9.60 4.50 -14.91
CA TYR A 161 10.50 5.56 -15.44
C TYR A 161 11.45 5.08 -16.53
N ARG A 162 11.76 3.77 -16.61
CA ARG A 162 12.70 3.20 -17.57
C ARG A 162 12.05 2.39 -18.71
N SER A 163 10.75 2.04 -18.62
CA SER A 163 10.09 1.21 -19.61
C SER A 163 9.19 2.01 -20.58
N ARG A 164 8.90 1.42 -21.75
CA ARG A 164 7.88 1.95 -22.68
C ARG A 164 6.47 1.92 -22.10
N TYR A 165 6.19 0.94 -21.25
CA TYR A 165 4.96 0.85 -20.48
C TYR A 165 4.79 2.07 -19.57
N GLY A 166 5.82 2.41 -18.80
CA GLY A 166 5.81 3.59 -17.94
C GLY A 166 5.65 4.91 -18.70
N LEU A 167 6.13 5.00 -19.94
CA LEU A 167 5.88 6.17 -20.80
C LEU A 167 4.38 6.30 -21.11
N ALA A 168 3.70 5.21 -21.48
CA ALA A 168 2.26 5.20 -21.73
C ALA A 168 1.46 5.55 -20.46
N VAL A 169 1.88 5.05 -19.30
CA VAL A 169 1.27 5.39 -17.99
C VAL A 169 1.39 6.88 -17.71
N ARG A 170 2.56 7.47 -17.85
CA ARG A 170 2.78 8.91 -17.62
C ARG A 170 1.98 9.78 -18.61
N ALA A 171 1.96 9.41 -19.88
CA ALA A 171 1.13 10.09 -20.89
C ALA A 171 -0.36 10.07 -20.50
N MET A 172 -0.84 8.96 -19.93
CA MET A 172 -2.24 8.82 -19.46
C MET A 172 -2.49 9.65 -18.18
N ILE A 173 -1.50 9.81 -17.30
CA ILE A 173 -1.58 10.68 -16.10
C ILE A 173 -1.70 12.15 -16.51
N ASP A 174 -0.92 12.57 -17.50
CA ASP A 174 -0.91 13.94 -17.99
C ASP A 174 -2.22 14.29 -18.72
N ASN A 175 -2.58 13.52 -19.74
CA ASN A 175 -3.83 13.70 -20.46
C ASN A 175 -4.35 12.39 -21.06
N ARG A 176 -5.41 11.85 -20.44
CA ARG A 176 -6.04 10.59 -20.86
C ARG A 176 -6.59 10.63 -22.28
N GLN A 177 -7.16 11.77 -22.72
CA GLN A 177 -7.74 11.90 -24.06
C GLN A 177 -6.63 11.98 -25.13
N ALA A 178 -5.60 12.77 -24.87
CA ALA A 178 -4.45 12.87 -25.77
C ALA A 178 -3.73 11.52 -25.91
N ALA A 179 -3.55 10.78 -24.82
CA ALA A 179 -2.96 9.43 -24.84
C ALA A 179 -3.79 8.46 -25.72
N ALA A 180 -5.12 8.53 -25.67
CA ALA A 180 -5.99 7.74 -26.52
C ALA A 180 -5.83 8.12 -28.02
N CYS A 181 -5.68 9.40 -28.35
CA CYS A 181 -5.49 9.87 -29.72
C CYS A 181 -4.17 9.37 -30.35
N VAL A 182 -3.13 9.15 -29.55
CA VAL A 182 -1.85 8.58 -30.02
C VAL A 182 -1.82 7.04 -29.98
N GLY A 183 -2.98 6.38 -29.80
CA GLY A 183 -3.13 4.94 -29.90
C GLY A 183 -2.94 4.16 -28.60
N VAL A 184 -2.83 4.82 -27.44
CA VAL A 184 -2.77 4.12 -26.14
C VAL A 184 -4.14 3.54 -25.81
N ASN A 185 -4.21 2.23 -25.56
CA ASN A 185 -5.42 1.58 -25.07
C ASN A 185 -5.64 1.88 -23.59
N VAL A 186 -6.34 2.98 -23.33
CA VAL A 186 -6.56 3.52 -21.98
C VAL A 186 -7.29 2.53 -21.06
N THR A 187 -8.25 1.75 -21.58
CA THR A 187 -9.00 0.79 -20.78
C THR A 187 -8.11 -0.37 -20.32
N ARG A 188 -7.34 -0.94 -21.24
CA ARG A 188 -6.41 -2.02 -20.92
C ARG A 188 -5.32 -1.54 -19.98
N LEU A 189 -4.75 -0.37 -20.21
CA LEU A 189 -3.70 0.19 -19.37
C LEU A 189 -4.22 0.49 -17.95
N SER A 190 -5.48 0.95 -17.80
CA SER A 190 -6.12 1.13 -16.48
C SER A 190 -6.22 -0.19 -15.72
N ALA A 191 -6.66 -1.28 -16.37
CA ALA A 191 -6.75 -2.59 -15.75
C ALA A 191 -5.36 -3.15 -15.35
N GLU A 192 -4.36 -2.98 -16.20
CA GLU A 192 -2.98 -3.39 -15.92
C GLU A 192 -2.38 -2.64 -14.71
N ILE A 193 -2.68 -1.33 -14.59
CA ILE A 193 -2.24 -0.52 -13.42
C ILE A 193 -2.95 -0.98 -12.15
N PHE A 194 -4.24 -1.31 -12.23
CA PHE A 194 -4.96 -1.88 -11.10
C PHE A 194 -4.35 -3.22 -10.65
N ALA A 195 -4.03 -4.09 -11.61
CA ALA A 195 -3.37 -5.37 -11.32
C ALA A 195 -1.99 -5.15 -10.67
N LEU A 196 -1.20 -4.20 -11.19
CA LEU A 196 0.10 -3.85 -10.64
C LEU A 196 0.00 -3.29 -9.21
N ALA A 197 -0.94 -2.36 -8.97
CA ALA A 197 -1.19 -1.82 -7.65
C ALA A 197 -1.62 -2.90 -6.66
N SER A 198 -2.50 -3.81 -7.10
CA SER A 198 -2.96 -4.95 -6.29
C SER A 198 -1.81 -5.93 -6.00
N ALA A 199 -0.92 -6.17 -6.96
CA ALA A 199 0.27 -7.00 -6.73
C ALA A 199 1.18 -6.41 -5.65
N VAL A 200 1.44 -5.09 -5.71
CA VAL A 200 2.20 -4.37 -4.67
C VAL A 200 1.48 -4.47 -3.32
N GLY A 201 0.15 -4.32 -3.30
CA GLY A 201 -0.66 -4.52 -2.11
C GLY A 201 -0.54 -5.92 -1.53
N GLY A 202 -0.60 -6.94 -2.37
CA GLY A 202 -0.44 -8.35 -1.96
C GLY A 202 0.94 -8.63 -1.37
N ILE A 203 2.02 -8.13 -2.01
CA ILE A 203 3.37 -8.23 -1.46
C ILE A 203 3.44 -7.55 -0.09
N THR A 204 2.92 -6.34 0.03
CA THR A 204 2.95 -5.58 1.27
C THR A 204 2.13 -6.26 2.37
N GLY A 205 0.93 -6.73 2.05
CA GLY A 205 0.08 -7.46 2.99
C GLY A 205 0.77 -8.72 3.51
N TYR A 206 1.39 -9.50 2.63
CA TYR A 206 2.17 -10.67 3.02
C TYR A 206 3.30 -10.32 3.99
N LEU A 207 4.09 -9.28 3.70
CA LEU A 207 5.19 -8.83 4.55
C LEU A 207 4.70 -8.38 5.93
N ILE A 208 3.63 -7.58 5.98
CA ILE A 208 3.06 -7.08 7.24
C ILE A 208 2.55 -8.25 8.09
N VAL A 209 1.79 -9.16 7.50
CA VAL A 209 1.17 -10.26 8.24
C VAL A 209 2.21 -11.30 8.68
N THR A 210 3.26 -11.50 7.91
CA THR A 210 4.41 -12.36 8.31
C THR A 210 5.08 -11.82 9.58
N ILE A 211 5.26 -10.50 9.69
CA ILE A 211 5.85 -9.87 10.88
C ILE A 211 4.90 -9.94 12.08
N HIS A 212 3.60 -9.74 11.88
CA HIS A 212 2.61 -9.72 12.96
C HIS A 212 2.17 -11.13 13.40
N GLY A 213 2.40 -12.16 12.58
CA GLY A 213 2.01 -13.56 12.83
C GLY A 213 0.51 -13.82 12.79
N GLN A 214 -0.32 -12.81 12.51
CA GLN A 214 -1.79 -12.94 12.50
C GLN A 214 -2.45 -11.96 11.54
N VAL A 215 -3.61 -12.35 11.02
CA VAL A 215 -4.47 -11.50 10.20
C VAL A 215 -5.88 -11.45 10.79
N THR A 216 -6.47 -10.25 10.81
CA THR A 216 -7.83 -9.98 11.28
C THR A 216 -8.62 -9.25 10.20
N PRO A 217 -9.98 -9.26 10.23
CA PRO A 217 -10.79 -8.49 9.28
C PRO A 217 -10.47 -6.99 9.32
N MET A 218 -10.15 -6.44 10.50
CA MET A 218 -9.71 -5.04 10.67
C MET A 218 -8.52 -4.65 9.80
N PHE A 219 -7.74 -5.62 9.32
CA PHE A 219 -6.61 -5.37 8.43
C PHE A 219 -7.02 -4.62 7.15
N ALA A 220 -8.20 -4.91 6.59
CA ALA A 220 -8.70 -4.23 5.39
C ALA A 220 -8.81 -2.72 5.58
N MET A 221 -9.46 -2.30 6.67
CA MET A 221 -9.62 -0.88 7.01
C MET A 221 -8.26 -0.26 7.35
N TRP A 222 -7.48 -0.91 8.20
CA TRP A 222 -6.17 -0.43 8.62
C TRP A 222 -5.23 -0.20 7.43
N ALA A 223 -5.09 -1.19 6.54
CA ALA A 223 -4.21 -1.09 5.38
C ALA A 223 -4.67 0.02 4.40
N THR A 224 -5.99 0.14 4.20
CA THR A 224 -6.57 1.20 3.36
C THR A 224 -6.25 2.58 3.93
N LEU A 225 -6.52 2.79 5.22
CA LEU A 225 -6.27 4.08 5.88
C LEU A 225 -4.78 4.44 5.89
N LYS A 226 -3.90 3.51 6.28
CA LYS A 226 -2.45 3.75 6.29
C LYS A 226 -1.91 4.07 4.90
N GLY A 227 -2.38 3.35 3.87
CA GLY A 227 -2.00 3.62 2.48
C GLY A 227 -2.44 5.00 2.00
N ILE A 228 -3.69 5.39 2.29
CA ILE A 228 -4.21 6.73 1.93
C ILE A 228 -3.45 7.82 2.70
N LEU A 229 -3.27 7.67 4.01
CA LEU A 229 -2.55 8.63 4.85
C LEU A 229 -1.14 8.88 4.34
N ALA A 230 -0.38 7.80 4.11
CA ALA A 230 0.99 7.90 3.60
C ALA A 230 1.05 8.51 2.19
N ALA A 231 0.10 8.17 1.30
CA ALA A 231 0.01 8.74 -0.03
C ALA A 231 -0.36 10.23 0.00
N MET A 232 -1.26 10.65 0.92
CA MET A 232 -1.65 12.05 1.08
C MET A 232 -0.51 12.89 1.67
N LEU A 233 0.19 12.37 2.69
CA LEU A 233 1.39 13.02 3.25
C LEU A 233 2.45 13.25 2.18
N GLY A 234 2.68 12.25 1.34
CA GLY A 234 3.63 12.34 0.23
C GLY A 234 3.21 13.25 -0.91
N GLY A 235 1.91 13.41 -1.09
CA GLY A 235 1.25 14.06 -2.22
C GLY A 235 0.75 13.06 -3.24
N LEU A 236 -0.59 13.02 -3.39
CA LEU A 236 -1.28 12.08 -4.27
C LEU A 236 -0.79 12.17 -5.72
N GLY A 237 -0.40 11.03 -6.28
CA GLY A 237 0.11 10.95 -7.66
C GLY A 237 1.63 11.18 -7.81
N SER A 238 2.36 11.43 -6.71
CA SER A 238 3.82 11.52 -6.71
C SER A 238 4.44 10.23 -6.19
N PHE A 239 5.20 9.53 -7.02
CA PHE A 239 5.87 8.28 -6.64
C PHE A 239 6.88 8.49 -5.50
N SER A 240 7.80 9.45 -5.66
CA SER A 240 8.80 9.78 -4.65
C SER A 240 8.17 10.34 -3.36
N GLY A 241 7.09 11.13 -3.53
CA GLY A 241 6.30 11.61 -2.41
C GLY A 241 5.68 10.47 -1.60
N ALA A 242 5.05 9.48 -2.25
CA ALA A 242 4.43 8.33 -1.57
C ALA A 242 5.45 7.54 -0.73
N VAL A 243 6.66 7.33 -1.27
CA VAL A 243 7.74 6.67 -0.52
C VAL A 243 8.16 7.51 0.70
N ALA A 244 8.40 8.81 0.50
CA ALA A 244 8.80 9.72 1.58
C ALA A 244 7.69 9.83 2.65
N GLY A 245 6.42 9.94 2.23
CA GLY A 245 5.27 10.00 3.14
C GLY A 245 5.10 8.74 3.97
N GLY A 246 5.30 7.57 3.38
CA GLY A 246 5.25 6.29 4.08
C GLY A 246 6.37 6.15 5.11
N LEU A 247 7.61 6.47 4.73
CA LEU A 247 8.76 6.44 5.65
C LEU A 247 8.58 7.43 6.80
N LEU A 248 8.13 8.64 6.51
CA LEU A 248 7.89 9.67 7.53
C LEU A 248 6.79 9.24 8.51
N LEU A 249 5.69 8.67 8.01
CA LEU A 249 4.61 8.15 8.85
C LEU A 249 5.10 7.03 9.76
N GLY A 250 5.87 6.07 9.25
CA GLY A 250 6.40 4.96 10.03
C GLY A 250 7.38 5.40 11.10
N LEU A 251 8.29 6.33 10.77
CA LEU A 251 9.21 6.92 11.74
C LEU A 251 8.47 7.66 12.86
N LEU A 252 7.48 8.48 12.50
CA LEU A 252 6.70 9.24 13.47
C LEU A 252 5.93 8.30 14.40
N GLU A 253 5.28 7.27 13.86
CA GLU A 253 4.54 6.31 14.67
C GLU A 253 5.42 5.52 15.64
N SER A 254 6.60 5.08 15.20
CA SER A 254 7.54 4.36 16.05
C SER A 254 8.05 5.23 17.19
N HIS A 255 8.43 6.47 16.92
CA HIS A 255 8.87 7.40 17.96
C HIS A 255 7.72 7.82 18.90
N SER A 256 6.51 8.05 18.36
CA SER A 256 5.34 8.37 19.16
C SER A 256 4.98 7.25 20.12
N GLN A 257 5.05 6.01 19.66
CA GLN A 257 4.79 4.83 20.50
C GLN A 257 5.79 4.73 21.65
N SER A 258 7.05 5.05 21.41
CA SER A 258 8.09 5.00 22.43
C SER A 258 8.00 6.16 23.45
N LEU A 259 7.64 7.37 23.00
CA LEU A 259 7.64 8.58 23.85
C LEU A 259 6.31 8.77 24.58
N LEU A 260 5.19 8.52 23.92
CA LEU A 260 3.84 8.83 24.42
C LEU A 260 3.05 7.58 24.80
N GLY A 261 3.48 6.41 24.32
CA GLY A 261 2.79 5.14 24.54
C GLY A 261 2.02 4.65 23.30
N PRO A 262 1.66 3.34 23.27
CA PRO A 262 1.05 2.70 22.11
C PRO A 262 -0.28 3.31 21.66
N GLN A 263 -1.06 3.83 22.61
CA GLN A 263 -2.37 4.43 22.37
C GLN A 263 -2.32 5.72 21.54
N TYR A 264 -1.20 6.45 21.57
CA TYR A 264 -1.03 7.71 20.84
C TYR A 264 -0.43 7.54 19.44
N ARG A 265 0.00 6.33 19.10
CA ARG A 265 0.65 6.01 17.82
C ARG A 265 -0.16 6.49 16.62
N GLU A 266 -1.43 6.08 16.54
CA GLU A 266 -2.30 6.44 15.42
C GLU A 266 -2.73 7.91 15.47
N LEU A 267 -3.01 8.43 16.67
CA LEU A 267 -3.38 9.83 16.87
C LEU A 267 -2.31 10.77 16.29
N CYS A 268 -1.03 10.50 16.57
CA CYS A 268 0.07 11.30 16.05
C CYS A 268 0.15 11.29 14.53
N GLY A 269 -0.14 10.15 13.90
CA GLY A 269 -0.23 10.03 12.44
C GLY A 269 -1.36 10.90 11.84
N TYR A 270 -2.54 10.89 12.45
CA TYR A 270 -3.67 11.73 12.01
C TYR A 270 -3.42 13.22 12.24
N VAL A 271 -2.84 13.59 13.39
CA VAL A 271 -2.45 14.98 13.67
C VAL A 271 -1.39 15.47 12.67
N LEU A 272 -0.39 14.65 12.37
CA LEU A 272 0.60 14.98 11.35
C LEU A 272 -0.06 15.24 10.00
N LEU A 273 -0.98 14.36 9.56
CA LEU A 273 -1.70 14.57 8.31
C LEU A 273 -2.47 15.89 8.31
N PHE A 274 -3.23 16.16 9.39
CA PHE A 274 -4.02 17.38 9.49
C PHE A 274 -3.14 18.65 9.40
N VAL A 275 -2.02 18.66 10.14
CA VAL A 275 -1.06 19.77 10.11
C VAL A 275 -0.43 19.91 8.73
N MET A 276 0.00 18.80 8.12
CA MET A 276 0.62 18.81 6.81
C MET A 276 -0.34 19.31 5.72
N LEU A 277 -1.60 18.86 5.72
CA LEU A 277 -2.59 19.33 4.74
C LEU A 277 -2.96 20.81 4.96
N GLY A 278 -2.95 21.28 6.21
CA GLY A 278 -3.18 22.69 6.52
C GLY A 278 -2.05 23.61 6.05
N LEU A 279 -0.80 23.14 6.18
CA LEU A 279 0.38 23.93 5.76
C LEU A 279 0.74 23.71 4.27
N TYR A 280 0.60 22.48 3.79
CA TYR A 280 0.99 22.06 2.44
C TYR A 280 -0.11 21.20 1.80
N PRO A 281 -1.15 21.80 1.21
CA PRO A 281 -2.30 21.08 0.66
C PRO A 281 -1.94 20.12 -0.51
N VAL A 282 -0.76 20.26 -1.10
CA VAL A 282 -0.25 19.38 -2.16
C VAL A 282 0.62 18.24 -1.59
N GLY A 283 0.82 18.18 -0.27
CA GLY A 283 1.71 17.24 0.41
C GLY A 283 3.20 17.57 0.21
N LEU A 284 4.09 16.66 0.65
CA LEU A 284 5.55 16.84 0.56
C LEU A 284 6.05 17.06 -0.87
N SER A 285 5.37 16.50 -1.86
CA SER A 285 5.75 16.67 -3.27
C SER A 285 5.66 18.13 -3.75
N GLY A 286 4.86 18.97 -3.07
CA GLY A 286 4.77 20.40 -3.34
C GLY A 286 6.05 21.16 -2.99
N LEU A 287 6.82 20.70 -2.01
CA LEU A 287 8.11 21.29 -1.61
C LEU A 287 9.22 21.04 -2.66
N TRP A 288 9.10 19.99 -3.46
CA TRP A 288 10.09 19.56 -4.45
C TRP A 288 9.79 20.06 -5.86
N ARG A 289 8.57 20.55 -6.09
CA ARG A 289 8.23 21.25 -7.34
C ARG A 289 8.66 22.71 -7.20
N HIS A 290 9.80 23.06 -7.79
CA HIS A 290 10.22 24.46 -7.96
C HIS A 290 9.07 25.28 -8.58
N PRO A 291 8.86 26.54 -8.14
CA PRO A 291 7.82 27.43 -8.68
C PRO A 291 8.24 27.97 -10.05
N HIS A 292 8.30 27.12 -11.07
CA HIS A 292 8.48 27.53 -12.46
C HIS A 292 7.31 27.08 -13.32
N ALA A 293 6.09 27.59 -13.01
CA ALA A 293 4.97 27.57 -13.95
C ALA A 293 3.86 28.50 -13.44
N GLY A 294 4.18 29.76 -13.35
CA GLY A 294 3.22 30.80 -12.98
C GLY A 294 3.59 32.13 -13.60
N ALA A 295 3.77 32.14 -14.93
CA ALA A 295 3.78 33.38 -15.72
C ALA A 295 3.65 33.00 -17.20
N CYS A 296 2.42 32.79 -17.65
CA CYS A 296 1.92 33.17 -18.97
C CYS A 296 0.39 32.93 -18.97
#